data_b171759f2a58dfd0f2e19610107ff2a6
#
_entry.id   b171759f2a58dfd0f2e19610107ff2a6
#
_cell.length_a   1.000
_cell.length_b   1.000
_cell.length_c   1.000
_cell.angle_alpha   90.00
_cell.angle_beta   90.00
_cell.angle_gamma   90.00
#
_symmetry.space_group_name_H-M   'P 1'
#
loop_
_entity.id
_entity.type
_entity.pdbx_description
1 polymer ?
#
loop_
_entity_poly.entity_id
_entity_poly.type
_entity_poly.pdbx_seq_one_letter_code
_entity_poly.pdbx_strand_id
1 'polypeptide(L)'
;MEGIRREDEQIEKIINNPDEPTFENTIIPEDEVKGRKHYYDLLSRVESVFFNMLSAETNDEMDALAQKMSPILTKHGNDVSLNPKIFERVKYVYEHHGELTPEENCLLEKSYEGFVRSGALLDEAGKDRLRKLTEEASMLSLQFSQNVLKENKAYTLHITDEQQLDGLPNTAREAAHEAAKEHGLKGWVFTLDAPSYGPFMMYSTQRELRKELYMARNTLCIKDNDTNNLELCKRLINLRREMAQLLGYDTFADYVMKHRMATKVENVYKLLNDLIEAYKPKAIEEREEVEALAKEEEGAAFKMEPWDLAYYSQLLKKKKYDLDPEMLRPYLELGNVIKGVFGLATRLYGITFKENKDIPVYHPDVKPYEVYDKDGSYLAVLYVDFHPRKGKRDGAWMTEFQGQWIERDGTNVRPHASLIMNFSKPTEDKPALLRLGEVETFLHEFGHSLHGIFANTRFESLSGTNVWWDFVELPSQFMENFAVEKEFLRTFAFHYQTGEPMPDELIEKVIASRNYGAATACLRQVSFGLLDMAY
;
A
#
# COMPACT_ATOMS: atom_id res chain seq x y z
N MET A 1 -11.11 -15.83 20.00
CA MET A 1 -12.30 -16.24 20.79
C MET A 1 -12.45 -15.47 22.11
N GLU A 2 -11.42 -15.40 22.98
CA GLU A 2 -11.50 -14.63 24.23
C GLU A 2 -11.71 -13.13 23.97
N GLY A 3 -11.04 -12.57 22.96
CA GLY A 3 -11.22 -11.17 22.54
C GLY A 3 -12.67 -10.89 22.11
N ILE A 4 -13.26 -11.74 21.25
CA ILE A 4 -14.66 -11.66 20.85
C ILE A 4 -15.58 -11.66 22.07
N ARG A 5 -15.40 -12.58 23.01
CA ARG A 5 -16.21 -12.64 24.23
C ARG A 5 -16.13 -11.34 25.04
N ARG A 6 -14.95 -10.74 25.18
CA ARG A 6 -14.79 -9.46 25.90
C ARG A 6 -15.44 -8.29 25.19
N GLU A 7 -15.36 -8.26 23.88
CA GLU A 7 -16.03 -7.25 23.06
C GLU A 7 -17.56 -7.40 23.18
N ASP A 8 -18.09 -8.61 23.06
CA ASP A 8 -19.53 -8.90 23.29
C ASP A 8 -20.01 -8.42 24.65
N GLU A 9 -19.22 -8.63 25.73
CA GLU A 9 -19.56 -8.14 27.08
C GLU A 9 -19.63 -6.61 27.15
N GLN A 10 -18.81 -5.87 26.40
CA GLN A 10 -18.88 -4.40 26.36
C GLN A 10 -20.09 -3.94 25.56
N ILE A 11 -20.36 -4.58 24.42
CA ILE A 11 -21.55 -4.33 23.61
C ILE A 11 -22.81 -4.51 24.43
N GLU A 12 -22.91 -5.62 25.19
CA GLU A 12 -24.02 -5.87 26.09
C GLU A 12 -24.19 -4.78 27.18
N LYS A 13 -23.10 -4.19 27.68
CA LYS A 13 -23.17 -3.07 28.61
C LYS A 13 -23.75 -1.81 27.96
N ILE A 14 -23.38 -1.53 26.69
CA ILE A 14 -23.95 -0.42 25.94
C ILE A 14 -25.44 -0.64 25.72
N ILE A 15 -25.83 -1.82 25.24
CA ILE A 15 -27.21 -2.19 24.92
C ILE A 15 -28.13 -2.13 26.17
N ASN A 16 -27.63 -2.65 27.30
CA ASN A 16 -28.42 -2.78 28.53
C ASN A 16 -28.26 -1.58 29.47
N ASN A 17 -27.63 -0.49 29.03
CA ASN A 17 -27.56 0.72 29.84
C ASN A 17 -28.98 1.33 30.02
N PRO A 18 -29.49 1.45 31.26
CA PRO A 18 -30.83 1.94 31.53
C PRO A 18 -30.99 3.44 31.30
N ASP A 19 -29.89 4.18 31.22
CA ASP A 19 -29.91 5.62 31.06
C ASP A 19 -30.23 6.01 29.61
N GLU A 20 -30.80 7.19 29.45
CA GLU A 20 -31.03 7.79 28.13
C GLU A 20 -29.73 7.81 27.33
N PRO A 21 -29.75 7.45 26.04
CA PRO A 21 -28.55 7.45 25.22
C PRO A 21 -27.94 8.84 25.07
N THR A 22 -26.65 8.94 25.36
CA THR A 22 -25.85 10.17 25.20
C THR A 22 -24.59 9.88 24.41
N PHE A 23 -23.87 10.91 23.98
CA PHE A 23 -22.60 10.77 23.34
C PHE A 23 -21.59 10.00 24.23
N GLU A 24 -21.57 10.31 25.55
CA GLU A 24 -20.65 9.72 26.52
C GLU A 24 -20.97 8.26 26.86
N ASN A 25 -22.25 7.88 26.91
CA ASN A 25 -22.64 6.53 27.32
C ASN A 25 -22.93 5.57 26.15
N THR A 26 -22.87 6.08 24.90
CA THR A 26 -23.19 5.31 23.71
C THR A 26 -22.10 5.41 22.65
N ILE A 27 -21.77 6.63 22.18
CA ILE A 27 -20.82 6.82 21.05
C ILE A 27 -19.38 6.58 21.48
N ILE A 28 -18.94 7.16 22.62
CA ILE A 28 -17.58 6.90 23.12
C ILE A 28 -17.35 5.41 23.41
N PRO A 29 -18.21 4.69 24.16
CA PRO A 29 -18.02 3.27 24.37
C PRO A 29 -18.07 2.43 23.09
N GLU A 30 -18.86 2.83 22.09
CA GLU A 30 -18.95 2.16 20.80
C GLU A 30 -17.65 2.34 19.99
N ASP A 31 -17.07 3.54 19.96
CA ASP A 31 -15.76 3.81 19.37
C ASP A 31 -14.65 3.06 20.11
N GLU A 32 -14.70 3.03 21.44
CA GLU A 32 -13.74 2.28 22.27
C GLU A 32 -13.79 0.78 22.03
N VAL A 33 -14.94 0.20 21.71
CA VAL A 33 -15.09 -1.22 21.38
C VAL A 33 -14.54 -1.53 19.98
N LYS A 34 -14.76 -0.66 19.02
CA LYS A 34 -14.28 -0.81 17.64
C LYS A 34 -12.80 -0.42 17.47
N GLY A 35 -12.32 0.49 18.29
CA GLY A 35 -10.94 0.96 18.28
C GLY A 35 -10.00 0.07 19.08
N ARG A 36 -8.71 0.35 19.01
CA ARG A 36 -7.66 -0.36 19.77
C ARG A 36 -7.46 0.19 21.17
N LYS A 37 -8.50 0.83 21.71
CA LYS A 37 -8.46 1.48 23.01
C LYS A 37 -8.68 0.52 24.16
N HIS A 38 -7.70 0.50 25.03
CA HIS A 38 -7.85 -0.02 26.37
C HIS A 38 -7.94 -1.52 26.61
N TYR A 39 -8.19 -1.78 27.87
CA TYR A 39 -8.24 -3.03 28.59
C TYR A 39 -9.14 -4.13 27.96
N TYR A 40 -10.06 -3.73 27.09
CA TYR A 40 -11.01 -4.62 26.41
C TYR A 40 -10.53 -5.08 25.04
N ASP A 41 -9.52 -4.48 24.53
CA ASP A 41 -9.02 -4.47 23.16
C ASP A 41 -8.11 -5.68 22.80
N LEU A 42 -8.31 -6.82 23.41
CA LEU A 42 -7.53 -8.01 23.04
C LEU A 42 -7.75 -8.42 21.59
N LEU A 43 -8.99 -8.27 21.07
CA LEU A 43 -9.34 -8.67 19.70
C LEU A 43 -8.64 -7.79 18.68
N SER A 44 -8.88 -6.48 18.71
CA SER A 44 -8.33 -5.51 17.76
C SER A 44 -6.80 -5.50 17.75
N ARG A 45 -6.15 -5.64 18.91
CA ARG A 45 -4.68 -5.76 19.00
C ARG A 45 -4.15 -7.01 18.31
N VAL A 46 -4.77 -8.17 18.57
CA VAL A 46 -4.37 -9.43 17.95
C VAL A 46 -4.63 -9.40 16.46
N GLU A 47 -5.79 -8.89 16.04
CA GLU A 47 -6.14 -8.75 14.63
C GLU A 47 -5.18 -7.84 13.89
N SER A 48 -4.91 -6.65 14.43
CA SER A 48 -4.00 -5.71 13.83
C SER A 48 -2.61 -6.30 13.60
N VAL A 49 -2.02 -6.94 14.63
CA VAL A 49 -0.72 -7.58 14.47
C VAL A 49 -0.79 -8.74 13.49
N PHE A 50 -1.78 -9.64 13.64
CA PHE A 50 -1.90 -10.84 12.82
C PHE A 50 -2.09 -10.53 11.33
N PHE A 51 -3.03 -9.65 10.96
CA PHE A 51 -3.31 -9.35 9.56
C PHE A 51 -2.22 -8.47 8.92
N ASN A 52 -1.55 -7.61 9.69
CA ASN A 52 -0.36 -6.92 9.20
C ASN A 52 0.77 -7.92 8.92
N MET A 53 0.99 -8.88 9.82
CA MET A 53 1.98 -9.94 9.62
C MET A 53 1.62 -10.88 8.46
N LEU A 54 0.35 -11.13 8.20
CA LEU A 54 -0.11 -11.93 7.06
C LEU A 54 0.34 -11.34 5.70
N SER A 55 0.59 -10.04 5.64
CA SER A 55 1.13 -9.36 4.44
C SER A 55 2.64 -9.21 4.48
N ALA A 56 3.24 -9.05 5.66
CA ALA A 56 4.66 -8.71 5.83
C ALA A 56 5.57 -9.92 6.09
N GLU A 57 5.06 -10.98 6.73
CA GLU A 57 5.84 -12.16 7.14
C GLU A 57 4.95 -13.41 7.30
N THR A 58 4.22 -13.78 6.23
CA THR A 58 3.32 -14.95 6.29
C THR A 58 4.03 -16.28 6.12
N ASN A 59 3.33 -17.34 6.52
CA ASN A 59 3.66 -18.73 6.26
C ASN A 59 2.38 -19.58 6.14
N ASP A 60 2.53 -20.84 5.75
CA ASP A 60 1.39 -21.74 5.50
C ASP A 60 0.48 -21.90 6.74
N GLU A 61 1.02 -21.86 7.97
CA GLU A 61 0.24 -21.97 9.21
C GLU A 61 -0.59 -20.69 9.45
N MET A 62 0.01 -19.52 9.20
CA MET A 62 -0.69 -18.24 9.31
C MET A 62 -1.79 -18.11 8.24
N ASP A 63 -1.52 -18.55 7.02
CA ASP A 63 -2.51 -18.55 5.93
C ASP A 63 -3.71 -19.45 6.26
N ALA A 64 -3.46 -20.66 6.77
CA ALA A 64 -4.51 -21.57 7.20
C ALA A 64 -5.31 -21.01 8.40
N LEU A 65 -4.62 -20.34 9.33
CA LEU A 65 -5.29 -19.69 10.47
C LEU A 65 -6.16 -18.51 10.00
N ALA A 66 -5.67 -17.70 9.07
CA ALA A 66 -6.42 -16.58 8.49
C ALA A 66 -7.72 -17.08 7.82
N GLN A 67 -7.65 -18.15 7.02
CA GLN A 67 -8.83 -18.76 6.40
C GLN A 67 -9.85 -19.25 7.42
N LYS A 68 -9.38 -19.79 8.55
CA LYS A 68 -10.25 -20.24 9.65
C LYS A 68 -10.87 -19.09 10.42
N MET A 69 -10.11 -18.03 10.67
CA MET A 69 -10.54 -16.91 11.52
C MET A 69 -11.37 -15.88 10.77
N SER A 70 -11.08 -15.62 9.49
CA SER A 70 -11.78 -14.60 8.70
C SER A 70 -13.31 -14.72 8.74
N PRO A 71 -13.94 -15.88 8.51
CA PRO A 71 -15.40 -15.98 8.61
C PRO A 71 -15.95 -15.75 10.02
N ILE A 72 -15.18 -16.13 11.06
CA ILE A 72 -15.58 -15.92 12.46
C ILE A 72 -15.58 -14.42 12.78
N LEU A 73 -14.54 -13.71 12.37
CA LEU A 73 -14.39 -12.28 12.60
C LEU A 73 -15.41 -11.48 11.79
N THR A 74 -15.62 -11.85 10.51
CA THR A 74 -16.65 -11.23 9.67
C THR A 74 -18.04 -11.43 10.26
N LYS A 75 -18.34 -12.62 10.75
CA LYS A 75 -19.62 -12.89 11.43
C LYS A 75 -19.78 -12.02 12.66
N HIS A 76 -18.76 -11.94 13.52
CA HIS A 76 -18.78 -11.10 14.70
C HIS A 76 -19.00 -9.61 14.35
N GLY A 77 -18.24 -9.07 13.39
CA GLY A 77 -18.41 -7.69 12.91
C GLY A 77 -19.83 -7.43 12.37
N ASN A 78 -20.41 -8.38 11.64
CA ASN A 78 -21.80 -8.30 11.19
C ASN A 78 -22.79 -8.32 12.36
N ASP A 79 -22.56 -9.18 13.36
CA ASP A 79 -23.44 -9.28 14.53
C ASP A 79 -23.45 -7.97 15.33
N VAL A 80 -22.35 -7.23 15.38
CA VAL A 80 -22.24 -5.88 15.97
C VAL A 80 -22.91 -4.82 15.10
N SER A 81 -22.48 -4.72 13.84
CA SER A 81 -22.92 -3.63 12.94
C SER A 81 -24.40 -3.73 12.51
N LEU A 82 -24.98 -4.92 12.56
CA LEU A 82 -26.40 -5.17 12.27
C LEU A 82 -27.27 -5.28 13.54
N ASN A 83 -26.70 -5.03 14.72
CA ASN A 83 -27.44 -5.12 15.97
C ASN A 83 -28.43 -3.96 16.10
N PRO A 84 -29.76 -4.24 16.12
CA PRO A 84 -30.75 -3.17 16.15
C PRO A 84 -30.71 -2.34 17.45
N LYS A 85 -30.34 -2.94 18.58
CA LYS A 85 -30.35 -2.25 19.88
C LYS A 85 -29.20 -1.23 19.98
N ILE A 86 -28.01 -1.56 19.45
CA ILE A 86 -26.91 -0.59 19.38
C ILE A 86 -27.32 0.53 18.43
N PHE A 87 -27.82 0.18 17.24
CA PHE A 87 -28.22 1.16 16.23
C PHE A 87 -29.31 2.11 16.75
N GLU A 88 -30.32 1.62 17.48
CA GLU A 88 -31.34 2.45 18.11
C GLU A 88 -30.74 3.49 19.06
N ARG A 89 -29.73 3.10 19.86
CA ARG A 89 -29.05 4.03 20.78
C ARG A 89 -28.22 5.06 20.01
N VAL A 90 -27.42 4.61 19.01
CA VAL A 90 -26.62 5.52 18.15
C VAL A 90 -27.52 6.49 17.39
N LYS A 91 -28.64 6.00 16.83
CA LYS A 91 -29.62 6.82 16.13
C LYS A 91 -30.26 7.85 17.06
N TYR A 92 -30.60 7.43 18.28
CA TYR A 92 -31.18 8.35 19.27
C TYR A 92 -30.22 9.52 19.58
N VAL A 93 -28.93 9.22 19.82
CA VAL A 93 -27.90 10.25 20.03
C VAL A 93 -27.78 11.16 18.80
N TYR A 94 -27.75 10.58 17.59
CA TYR A 94 -27.66 11.33 16.33
C TYR A 94 -28.82 12.31 16.14
N GLU A 95 -30.03 11.96 16.55
CA GLU A 95 -31.23 12.77 16.42
C GLU A 95 -31.45 13.78 17.60
N HIS A 96 -30.82 13.53 18.77
CA HIS A 96 -31.14 14.28 20.02
C HIS A 96 -29.90 14.79 20.76
N HIS A 97 -28.72 14.81 20.15
CA HIS A 97 -27.51 15.31 20.81
C HIS A 97 -27.60 16.82 21.13
N GLY A 98 -26.92 17.24 22.20
CA GLY A 98 -26.70 18.64 22.52
C GLY A 98 -25.56 19.26 21.70
N GLU A 99 -24.92 20.30 22.25
CA GLU A 99 -23.73 20.89 21.66
C GLU A 99 -22.56 19.89 21.76
N LEU A 100 -21.93 19.60 20.63
CA LEU A 100 -20.73 18.76 20.48
C LEU A 100 -19.61 19.57 19.85
N THR A 101 -18.38 19.23 20.17
CA THR A 101 -17.22 19.76 19.46
C THR A 101 -17.22 19.28 18.00
N PRO A 102 -16.49 19.93 17.09
CA PRO A 102 -16.38 19.46 15.69
C PRO A 102 -15.88 18.01 15.57
N GLU A 103 -14.97 17.59 16.45
CA GLU A 103 -14.44 16.23 16.46
C GLU A 103 -15.48 15.21 16.95
N GLU A 104 -16.22 15.54 18.00
CA GLU A 104 -17.32 14.71 18.51
C GLU A 104 -18.45 14.58 17.49
N ASN A 105 -18.81 15.67 16.80
CA ASN A 105 -19.77 15.64 15.71
C ASN A 105 -19.30 14.71 14.57
N CYS A 106 -18.04 14.82 14.18
CA CYS A 106 -17.47 13.96 13.14
C CYS A 106 -17.54 12.49 13.55
N LEU A 107 -17.23 12.16 14.80
CA LEU A 107 -17.35 10.79 15.30
C LEU A 107 -18.80 10.29 15.28
N LEU A 108 -19.73 11.10 15.76
CA LEU A 108 -21.17 10.76 15.78
C LEU A 108 -21.71 10.50 14.37
N GLU A 109 -21.40 11.40 13.42
CA GLU A 109 -21.78 11.24 12.01
C GLU A 109 -21.21 9.96 11.41
N LYS A 110 -19.89 9.71 11.59
CA LYS A 110 -19.24 8.49 11.10
C LYS A 110 -19.81 7.23 11.74
N SER A 111 -20.12 7.24 13.05
CA SER A 111 -20.73 6.10 13.73
C SER A 111 -22.12 5.81 13.16
N TYR A 112 -22.99 6.80 13.10
CA TYR A 112 -24.33 6.63 12.54
C TYR A 112 -24.30 6.15 11.08
N GLU A 113 -23.54 6.84 10.22
CA GLU A 113 -23.41 6.47 8.83
C GLU A 113 -22.77 5.09 8.66
N GLY A 114 -21.83 4.70 9.51
CA GLY A 114 -21.21 3.38 9.53
C GLY A 114 -22.25 2.27 9.72
N PHE A 115 -23.17 2.42 10.68
CA PHE A 115 -24.28 1.48 10.88
C PHE A 115 -25.23 1.45 9.69
N VAL A 116 -25.65 2.61 9.18
CA VAL A 116 -26.54 2.70 8.01
C VAL A 116 -25.94 1.99 6.80
N ARG A 117 -24.68 2.25 6.52
CA ARG A 117 -23.94 1.61 5.41
C ARG A 117 -23.74 0.12 5.61
N SER A 118 -23.62 -0.33 6.83
CA SER A 118 -23.55 -1.75 7.17
C SER A 118 -24.91 -2.46 7.14
N GLY A 119 -26.00 -1.75 6.76
CA GLY A 119 -27.32 -2.33 6.56
C GLY A 119 -28.23 -2.30 7.81
N ALA A 120 -27.95 -1.46 8.81
CA ALA A 120 -28.77 -1.39 10.03
C ALA A 120 -30.25 -1.04 9.74
N LEU A 121 -30.54 -0.34 8.64
CA LEU A 121 -31.90 0.01 8.22
C LEU A 121 -32.64 -1.10 7.45
N LEU A 122 -31.98 -2.20 7.10
CA LEU A 122 -32.60 -3.33 6.43
C LEU A 122 -33.56 -4.07 7.36
N ASP A 123 -34.56 -4.72 6.78
CA ASP A 123 -35.34 -5.74 7.49
C ASP A 123 -34.50 -6.98 7.82
N GLU A 124 -35.01 -7.89 8.63
CA GLU A 124 -34.26 -9.07 9.06
C GLU A 124 -33.85 -9.97 7.89
N ALA A 125 -34.68 -10.11 6.86
CA ALA A 125 -34.34 -10.89 5.67
C ALA A 125 -33.19 -10.25 4.89
N GLY A 126 -33.19 -8.93 4.76
CA GLY A 126 -32.11 -8.14 4.15
C GLY A 126 -30.81 -8.25 4.94
N LYS A 127 -30.87 -8.14 6.27
CA LYS A 127 -29.70 -8.32 7.14
C LYS A 127 -29.09 -9.72 7.01
N ASP A 128 -29.94 -10.76 7.02
CA ASP A 128 -29.47 -12.15 6.84
C ASP A 128 -28.84 -12.38 5.45
N ARG A 129 -29.39 -11.72 4.43
CA ARG A 129 -28.78 -11.77 3.10
C ARG A 129 -27.43 -11.07 3.08
N LEU A 130 -27.33 -9.86 3.67
CA LEU A 130 -26.10 -9.10 3.73
C LEU A 130 -25.00 -9.85 4.48
N ARG A 131 -25.30 -10.50 5.60
CA ARG A 131 -24.34 -11.35 6.34
C ARG A 131 -23.71 -12.40 5.44
N LYS A 132 -24.53 -13.14 4.68
CA LYS A 132 -24.03 -14.18 3.76
C LYS A 132 -23.15 -13.60 2.65
N LEU A 133 -23.52 -12.44 2.11
CA LEU A 133 -22.75 -11.77 1.06
C LEU A 133 -21.40 -11.28 1.58
N THR A 134 -21.36 -10.67 2.76
CA THR A 134 -20.11 -10.17 3.36
C THR A 134 -19.17 -11.29 3.79
N GLU A 135 -19.70 -12.37 4.39
CA GLU A 135 -18.92 -13.55 4.74
C GLU A 135 -18.28 -14.20 3.50
N GLU A 136 -19.05 -14.38 2.43
CA GLU A 136 -18.52 -14.93 1.17
C GLU A 136 -17.48 -14.00 0.54
N ALA A 137 -17.75 -12.70 0.49
CA ALA A 137 -16.82 -11.71 -0.09
C ALA A 137 -15.49 -11.64 0.69
N SER A 138 -15.54 -11.72 2.02
CA SER A 138 -14.36 -11.74 2.88
C SER A 138 -13.47 -12.95 2.59
N MET A 139 -14.04 -14.15 2.51
CA MET A 139 -13.30 -15.38 2.20
C MET A 139 -12.68 -15.33 0.81
N LEU A 140 -13.42 -14.88 -0.20
CA LEU A 140 -12.91 -14.78 -1.57
C LEU A 140 -11.81 -13.72 -1.71
N SER A 141 -11.91 -12.60 -0.99
CA SER A 141 -10.88 -11.57 -0.99
C SER A 141 -9.57 -12.06 -0.36
N LEU A 142 -9.65 -12.80 0.73
CA LEU A 142 -8.50 -13.44 1.36
C LEU A 142 -7.85 -14.44 0.40
N GLN A 143 -8.64 -15.33 -0.20
CA GLN A 143 -8.15 -16.34 -1.14
C GLN A 143 -7.50 -15.69 -2.37
N PHE A 144 -8.08 -14.59 -2.88
CA PHE A 144 -7.49 -13.84 -3.99
C PHE A 144 -6.05 -13.41 -3.67
N SER A 145 -5.87 -12.79 -2.51
CA SER A 145 -4.55 -12.28 -2.09
C SER A 145 -3.54 -13.41 -1.87
N GLN A 146 -3.95 -14.50 -1.24
CA GLN A 146 -3.10 -15.69 -1.01
C GLN A 146 -2.69 -16.35 -2.33
N ASN A 147 -3.61 -16.47 -3.30
CA ASN A 147 -3.30 -17.02 -4.62
C ASN A 147 -2.27 -16.17 -5.36
N VAL A 148 -2.40 -14.83 -5.33
CA VAL A 148 -1.45 -13.91 -5.96
C VAL A 148 -0.06 -14.06 -5.35
N LEU A 149 0.04 -14.06 -4.03
CA LEU A 149 1.32 -14.23 -3.34
C LEU A 149 1.95 -15.58 -3.67
N LYS A 150 1.18 -16.66 -3.59
CA LYS A 150 1.64 -18.03 -3.86
C LYS A 150 2.19 -18.17 -5.29
N GLU A 151 1.47 -17.70 -6.31
CA GLU A 151 1.90 -17.82 -7.68
C GLU A 151 3.07 -16.90 -8.02
N ASN A 152 3.09 -15.68 -7.46
CA ASN A 152 4.22 -14.76 -7.61
C ASN A 152 5.51 -15.39 -7.07
N LYS A 153 5.48 -15.93 -5.85
CA LYS A 153 6.67 -16.51 -5.21
C LYS A 153 7.08 -17.89 -5.74
N ALA A 154 6.19 -18.58 -6.44
CA ALA A 154 6.49 -19.87 -7.06
C ALA A 154 7.29 -19.75 -8.38
N TYR A 155 7.27 -18.58 -9.02
CA TYR A 155 7.95 -18.39 -10.30
C TYR A 155 9.42 -18.00 -10.14
N THR A 156 10.27 -18.68 -10.91
CA THR A 156 11.68 -18.32 -11.07
C THR A 156 12.12 -18.53 -12.51
N LEU A 157 12.84 -17.57 -13.07
CA LEU A 157 13.58 -17.72 -14.32
C LEU A 157 15.02 -18.07 -13.96
N HIS A 158 15.41 -19.33 -14.18
CA HIS A 158 16.74 -19.83 -13.86
C HIS A 158 17.63 -19.82 -15.10
N ILE A 159 18.73 -19.10 -15.05
CA ILE A 159 19.72 -18.95 -16.13
C ILE A 159 21.04 -19.56 -15.69
N THR A 160 21.63 -20.39 -16.54
CA THR A 160 22.95 -21.02 -16.31
C THR A 160 23.99 -20.64 -17.37
N ASP A 161 23.56 -20.09 -18.50
CA ASP A 161 24.40 -19.59 -19.56
C ASP A 161 24.64 -18.09 -19.42
N GLU A 162 25.88 -17.68 -19.18
CA GLU A 162 26.25 -16.27 -18.98
C GLU A 162 25.94 -15.41 -20.21
N GLN A 163 25.89 -15.96 -21.42
CA GLN A 163 25.52 -15.23 -22.63
C GLN A 163 24.06 -14.71 -22.58
N GLN A 164 23.19 -15.40 -21.84
CA GLN A 164 21.82 -14.99 -21.67
C GLN A 164 21.65 -13.79 -20.72
N LEU A 165 22.71 -13.36 -20.06
CA LEU A 165 22.74 -12.16 -19.20
C LEU A 165 23.13 -10.88 -19.97
N ASP A 166 23.33 -10.98 -21.28
CA ASP A 166 23.74 -9.84 -22.09
C ASP A 166 22.78 -8.64 -21.91
N GLY A 167 23.38 -7.44 -21.84
CA GLY A 167 22.69 -6.19 -21.56
C GLY A 167 22.42 -5.91 -20.07
N LEU A 168 22.32 -6.93 -19.21
CA LEU A 168 22.00 -6.73 -17.80
C LEU A 168 23.14 -6.02 -17.05
N PRO A 169 22.83 -5.01 -16.21
CA PRO A 169 23.83 -4.35 -15.37
C PRO A 169 24.39 -5.30 -14.32
N ASN A 170 25.63 -5.05 -13.88
CA ASN A 170 26.31 -5.88 -12.89
C ASN A 170 25.52 -6.02 -11.59
N THR A 171 24.87 -4.95 -11.14
CA THR A 171 23.99 -4.95 -9.95
C THR A 171 22.86 -5.98 -10.06
N ALA A 172 22.23 -6.10 -11.23
CA ALA A 172 21.17 -7.09 -11.46
C ALA A 172 21.74 -8.52 -11.56
N ARG A 173 22.91 -8.71 -12.18
CA ARG A 173 23.58 -10.02 -12.26
C ARG A 173 24.00 -10.52 -10.88
N GLU A 174 24.60 -9.66 -10.06
CA GLU A 174 25.00 -9.96 -8.68
C GLU A 174 23.78 -10.35 -7.83
N ALA A 175 22.70 -9.54 -7.87
CA ALA A 175 21.47 -9.85 -7.16
C ALA A 175 20.83 -11.18 -7.59
N ALA A 176 20.83 -11.47 -8.90
CA ALA A 176 20.32 -12.73 -9.42
C ALA A 176 21.19 -13.93 -9.02
N HIS A 177 22.51 -13.74 -8.88
CA HIS A 177 23.44 -14.77 -8.40
C HIS A 177 23.18 -15.08 -6.91
N GLU A 178 22.99 -14.07 -6.07
CA GLU A 178 22.61 -14.26 -4.65
C GLU A 178 21.24 -14.97 -4.54
N ALA A 179 20.26 -14.57 -5.35
CA ALA A 179 18.98 -15.25 -5.40
C ALA A 179 19.13 -16.74 -5.80
N ALA A 180 20.01 -17.07 -6.73
CA ALA A 180 20.31 -18.47 -7.07
C ALA A 180 20.88 -19.24 -5.87
N LYS A 181 21.78 -18.66 -5.10
CA LYS A 181 22.31 -19.26 -3.86
C LYS A 181 21.20 -19.50 -2.81
N GLU A 182 20.30 -18.51 -2.61
CA GLU A 182 19.15 -18.66 -1.71
C GLU A 182 18.24 -19.83 -2.12
N HIS A 183 18.13 -20.10 -3.43
CA HIS A 183 17.38 -21.23 -3.98
C HIS A 183 18.19 -22.54 -4.06
N GLY A 184 19.45 -22.56 -3.63
CA GLY A 184 20.34 -23.72 -3.72
C GLY A 184 20.74 -24.08 -5.16
N LEU A 185 20.67 -23.11 -6.09
CA LEU A 185 20.95 -23.26 -7.51
C LEU A 185 22.31 -22.65 -7.89
N LYS A 186 22.88 -23.11 -9.00
CA LYS A 186 24.05 -22.48 -9.66
C LYS A 186 23.54 -21.53 -10.74
N GLY A 187 24.31 -20.46 -11.01
CA GLY A 187 23.97 -19.49 -12.05
C GLY A 187 23.18 -18.31 -11.48
N TRP A 188 22.08 -17.96 -12.11
CA TRP A 188 21.30 -16.75 -11.80
C TRP A 188 19.81 -17.05 -11.76
N VAL A 189 19.12 -16.49 -10.80
CA VAL A 189 17.66 -16.60 -10.65
C VAL A 189 17.05 -15.21 -10.69
N PHE A 190 16.09 -15.03 -11.59
CA PHE A 190 15.24 -13.84 -11.64
C PHE A 190 13.83 -14.20 -11.19
N THR A 191 13.25 -13.31 -10.37
CA THR A 191 11.91 -13.47 -9.81
C THR A 191 10.95 -12.39 -10.35
N LEU A 192 9.69 -12.47 -9.98
CA LEU A 192 8.70 -11.43 -10.32
C LEU A 192 8.73 -10.24 -9.37
N ASP A 193 9.56 -10.23 -8.34
CA ASP A 193 9.74 -9.09 -7.45
C ASP A 193 10.32 -7.88 -8.20
N ALA A 194 9.84 -6.70 -7.87
CA ALA A 194 10.17 -5.47 -8.60
C ALA A 194 11.69 -5.21 -8.78
N PRO A 195 12.58 -5.45 -7.79
CA PRO A 195 14.01 -5.26 -7.96
C PRO A 195 14.68 -6.25 -8.94
N SER A 196 14.07 -7.42 -9.16
CA SER A 196 14.55 -8.44 -10.10
C SER A 196 13.92 -8.24 -11.49
N TYR A 197 12.59 -8.13 -11.53
CA TYR A 197 11.81 -7.98 -12.77
C TYR A 197 12.15 -6.70 -13.53
N GLY A 198 12.17 -5.54 -12.86
CA GLY A 198 12.36 -4.25 -13.50
C GLY A 198 13.65 -4.14 -14.29
N PRO A 199 14.82 -4.36 -13.69
CA PRO A 199 16.09 -4.33 -14.41
C PRO A 199 16.17 -5.34 -15.56
N PHE A 200 15.61 -6.55 -15.40
CA PHE A 200 15.58 -7.53 -16.47
C PHE A 200 14.81 -7.00 -17.69
N MET A 201 13.62 -6.45 -17.49
CA MET A 201 12.79 -5.91 -18.57
C MET A 201 13.39 -4.68 -19.24
N MET A 202 14.15 -3.86 -18.49
CA MET A 202 14.77 -2.64 -19.03
C MET A 202 16.08 -2.88 -19.78
N TYR A 203 16.82 -3.91 -19.42
CA TYR A 203 18.22 -4.04 -19.87
C TYR A 203 18.55 -5.32 -20.62
N SER A 204 17.85 -6.44 -20.38
CA SER A 204 18.16 -7.69 -21.06
C SER A 204 17.98 -7.57 -22.57
N THR A 205 19.01 -7.93 -23.34
CA THR A 205 18.92 -8.01 -24.81
C THR A 205 18.15 -9.25 -25.27
N GLN A 206 17.94 -10.22 -24.38
CA GLN A 206 17.28 -11.50 -24.67
C GLN A 206 15.77 -11.34 -24.77
N ARG A 207 15.26 -11.01 -25.97
CA ARG A 207 13.82 -10.70 -26.19
C ARG A 207 12.89 -11.82 -25.74
N GLU A 208 13.22 -13.09 -26.03
CA GLU A 208 12.37 -14.22 -25.64
C GLU A 208 12.33 -14.40 -24.11
N LEU A 209 13.42 -14.14 -23.40
CA LEU A 209 13.41 -14.17 -21.93
C LEU A 209 12.64 -12.99 -21.33
N ARG A 210 12.72 -11.78 -21.96
CA ARG A 210 11.82 -10.66 -21.56
C ARG A 210 10.36 -11.04 -21.74
N LYS A 211 9.99 -11.68 -22.87
CA LYS A 211 8.65 -12.18 -23.13
C LYS A 211 8.21 -13.19 -22.07
N GLU A 212 9.05 -14.18 -21.78
CA GLU A 212 8.76 -15.19 -20.76
C GLU A 212 8.46 -14.56 -19.41
N LEU A 213 9.36 -13.68 -18.94
CA LEU A 213 9.22 -13.00 -17.66
C LEU A 213 8.02 -12.06 -17.63
N TYR A 214 7.77 -11.32 -18.73
CA TYR A 214 6.59 -10.47 -18.90
C TYR A 214 5.30 -11.28 -18.82
N MET A 215 5.22 -12.39 -19.55
CA MET A 215 4.04 -13.25 -19.55
C MET A 215 3.82 -13.87 -18.17
N ALA A 216 4.88 -14.33 -17.50
CA ALA A 216 4.78 -14.88 -16.15
C ALA A 216 4.14 -13.88 -15.18
N ARG A 217 4.55 -12.59 -15.21
CA ARG A 217 4.01 -11.55 -14.33
C ARG A 217 2.58 -11.12 -14.72
N ASN A 218 2.30 -10.97 -16.00
CA ASN A 218 1.03 -10.41 -16.47
C ASN A 218 -0.08 -11.46 -16.67
N THR A 219 0.24 -12.74 -16.42
CA THR A 219 -0.74 -13.84 -16.41
C THR A 219 -0.82 -14.54 -15.06
N LEU A 220 -0.48 -13.83 -13.97
CA LEU A 220 -0.66 -14.35 -12.61
C LEU A 220 -2.14 -14.62 -12.34
N CYS A 221 -2.40 -15.78 -11.75
CA CYS A 221 -3.71 -16.22 -11.31
C CYS A 221 -4.80 -16.29 -12.40
N ILE A 222 -4.40 -16.47 -13.66
CA ILE A 222 -5.34 -16.70 -14.79
C ILE A 222 -5.07 -18.01 -15.54
N LYS A 223 -4.13 -18.83 -15.05
CA LYS A 223 -3.80 -20.15 -15.61
C LYS A 223 -4.75 -21.20 -15.08
N ASP A 224 -4.85 -22.32 -15.78
CA ASP A 224 -5.64 -23.47 -15.33
C ASP A 224 -4.90 -24.25 -14.22
N ASN A 225 -4.95 -23.70 -13.00
CA ASN A 225 -4.33 -24.26 -11.80
C ASN A 225 -5.09 -23.82 -10.54
N ASP A 226 -4.64 -24.30 -9.37
CA ASP A 226 -5.28 -24.06 -8.06
C ASP A 226 -5.25 -22.60 -7.61
N THR A 227 -4.45 -21.74 -8.25
CA THR A 227 -4.35 -20.31 -7.94
C THR A 227 -5.17 -19.42 -8.89
N ASN A 228 -5.99 -19.99 -9.76
CA ASN A 228 -6.79 -19.24 -10.72
C ASN A 228 -7.85 -18.36 -10.02
N ASN A 229 -7.78 -17.06 -10.25
CA ASN A 229 -8.68 -16.08 -9.64
C ASN A 229 -9.81 -15.59 -10.56
N LEU A 230 -9.94 -16.07 -11.80
CA LEU A 230 -10.92 -15.54 -12.76
C LEU A 230 -12.37 -15.68 -12.29
N GLU A 231 -12.78 -16.89 -11.88
CA GLU A 231 -14.14 -17.10 -11.38
C GLU A 231 -14.35 -16.44 -10.01
N LEU A 232 -13.32 -16.37 -9.19
CA LEU A 232 -13.32 -15.67 -7.91
C LEU A 232 -13.55 -14.16 -8.12
N CYS A 233 -12.87 -13.53 -9.09
CA CYS A 233 -13.10 -12.12 -9.45
C CYS A 233 -14.54 -11.88 -9.89
N LYS A 234 -15.07 -12.71 -10.80
CA LYS A 234 -16.46 -12.60 -11.25
C LYS A 234 -17.43 -12.70 -10.08
N ARG A 235 -17.19 -13.62 -9.17
CA ARG A 235 -18.05 -13.80 -8.00
C ARG A 235 -17.97 -12.59 -7.07
N LEU A 236 -16.78 -12.04 -6.79
CA LEU A 236 -16.60 -10.82 -5.98
C LEU A 236 -17.34 -9.61 -6.57
N ILE A 237 -17.23 -9.39 -7.88
CA ILE A 237 -17.93 -8.30 -8.57
C ILE A 237 -19.44 -8.43 -8.40
N ASN A 238 -19.98 -9.64 -8.59
CA ASN A 238 -21.41 -9.89 -8.42
C ASN A 238 -21.88 -9.72 -6.98
N LEU A 239 -21.06 -10.17 -5.98
CA LEU A 239 -21.35 -9.97 -4.56
C LEU A 239 -21.42 -8.48 -4.23
N ARG A 240 -20.44 -7.68 -4.66
CA ARG A 240 -20.40 -6.23 -4.44
C ARG A 240 -21.62 -5.54 -5.04
N ARG A 241 -22.00 -5.90 -6.26
CA ARG A 241 -23.20 -5.37 -6.91
C ARG A 241 -24.47 -5.72 -6.11
N GLU A 242 -24.61 -6.98 -5.71
CA GLU A 242 -25.77 -7.43 -4.92
C GLU A 242 -25.84 -6.73 -3.56
N MET A 243 -24.70 -6.53 -2.88
CA MET A 243 -24.62 -5.77 -1.64
C MET A 243 -25.05 -4.32 -1.83
N ALA A 244 -24.57 -3.63 -2.87
CA ALA A 244 -24.95 -2.26 -3.16
C ALA A 244 -26.45 -2.13 -3.44
N GLN A 245 -27.02 -3.01 -4.25
CA GLN A 245 -28.45 -3.01 -4.57
C GLN A 245 -29.31 -3.31 -3.32
N LEU A 246 -28.88 -4.22 -2.47
CA LEU A 246 -29.54 -4.52 -1.20
C LEU A 246 -29.56 -3.29 -0.29
N LEU A 247 -28.52 -2.46 -0.32
CA LEU A 247 -28.39 -1.22 0.43
C LEU A 247 -29.04 0.00 -0.24
N GLY A 248 -29.72 -0.21 -1.39
CA GLY A 248 -30.47 0.85 -2.08
C GLY A 248 -29.67 1.69 -3.06
N TYR A 249 -28.49 1.19 -3.50
CA TYR A 249 -27.66 1.85 -4.52
C TYR A 249 -27.73 1.11 -5.85
N ASP A 250 -27.66 1.83 -6.97
CA ASP A 250 -27.71 1.24 -8.29
C ASP A 250 -26.44 0.43 -8.59
N THR A 251 -25.28 0.98 -8.22
CA THR A 251 -23.97 0.35 -8.44
C THR A 251 -23.13 0.33 -7.15
N PHE A 252 -22.10 -0.50 -7.12
CA PHE A 252 -21.14 -0.50 -6.03
C PHE A 252 -20.32 0.81 -5.98
N ALA A 253 -20.05 1.41 -7.14
CA ALA A 253 -19.41 2.72 -7.23
C ALA A 253 -20.26 3.81 -6.55
N ASP A 254 -21.59 3.85 -6.77
CA ASP A 254 -22.49 4.80 -6.09
C ASP A 254 -22.45 4.63 -4.55
N TYR A 255 -22.46 3.38 -4.10
CA TYR A 255 -22.32 3.07 -2.68
C TYR A 255 -20.99 3.59 -2.10
N VAL A 256 -19.88 3.39 -2.82
CA VAL A 256 -18.55 3.82 -2.38
C VAL A 256 -18.41 5.35 -2.40
N MET A 257 -18.90 6.02 -3.46
CA MET A 257 -18.75 7.48 -3.64
C MET A 257 -19.42 8.31 -2.55
N LYS A 258 -20.41 7.78 -1.84
CA LYS A 258 -21.00 8.46 -0.67
C LYS A 258 -19.96 8.86 0.39
N HIS A 259 -18.87 8.11 0.50
CA HIS A 259 -17.79 8.32 1.47
C HIS A 259 -16.46 8.60 0.77
N ARG A 260 -16.49 9.46 -0.25
CA ARG A 260 -15.34 9.99 -0.97
C ARG A 260 -15.48 11.50 -1.15
N MET A 261 -14.37 12.21 -1.27
CA MET A 261 -14.34 13.64 -1.62
C MET A 261 -14.98 13.89 -3.00
N ALA A 262 -14.84 12.93 -3.91
CA ALA A 262 -15.46 12.97 -5.22
C ALA A 262 -17.00 13.00 -5.17
N THR A 263 -17.62 12.50 -4.11
CA THR A 263 -19.06 12.50 -3.79
C THR A 263 -19.97 11.79 -4.79
N LYS A 264 -19.64 11.80 -6.08
CA LYS A 264 -20.45 11.25 -7.17
C LYS A 264 -19.60 10.56 -8.23
N VAL A 265 -20.16 9.51 -8.80
CA VAL A 265 -19.56 8.73 -9.91
C VAL A 265 -19.22 9.63 -11.11
N GLU A 266 -20.09 10.59 -11.43
CA GLU A 266 -19.89 11.51 -12.56
C GLU A 266 -18.63 12.38 -12.39
N ASN A 267 -18.30 12.79 -11.15
CA ASN A 267 -17.10 13.58 -10.87
C ASN A 267 -15.82 12.77 -11.14
N VAL A 268 -15.84 11.48 -10.84
CA VAL A 268 -14.72 10.57 -11.14
C VAL A 268 -14.55 10.41 -12.65
N TYR A 269 -15.64 10.08 -13.38
CA TYR A 269 -15.57 9.97 -14.83
C TYR A 269 -15.17 11.27 -15.52
N LYS A 270 -15.64 12.42 -15.00
CA LYS A 270 -15.21 13.72 -15.51
C LYS A 270 -13.72 13.89 -15.41
N LEU A 271 -13.12 13.66 -14.23
CA LEU A 271 -11.67 13.76 -14.00
C LEU A 271 -10.91 12.82 -14.94
N LEU A 272 -11.32 11.54 -15.02
CA LEU A 272 -10.65 10.54 -15.85
C LEU A 272 -10.72 10.91 -17.34
N ASN A 273 -11.86 11.40 -17.83
CA ASN A 273 -12.02 11.83 -19.21
C ASN A 273 -11.24 13.10 -19.52
N ASP A 274 -11.22 14.09 -18.62
CA ASP A 274 -10.41 15.32 -18.76
C ASP A 274 -8.92 14.96 -18.88
N LEU A 275 -8.44 13.99 -18.07
CA LEU A 275 -7.06 13.47 -18.16
C LEU A 275 -6.80 12.74 -19.49
N ILE A 276 -7.73 11.94 -19.98
CA ILE A 276 -7.59 11.29 -21.29
C ILE A 276 -7.46 12.33 -22.39
N GLU A 277 -8.33 13.33 -22.42
CA GLU A 277 -8.31 14.38 -23.42
C GLU A 277 -6.97 15.11 -23.43
N ALA A 278 -6.47 15.48 -22.24
CA ALA A 278 -5.23 16.21 -22.08
C ALA A 278 -3.98 15.40 -22.43
N TYR A 279 -3.90 14.13 -21.98
CA TYR A 279 -2.67 13.34 -22.05
C TYR A 279 -2.57 12.40 -23.25
N LYS A 280 -3.70 11.97 -23.85
CA LYS A 280 -3.70 11.00 -24.96
C LYS A 280 -2.87 11.42 -26.16
N PRO A 281 -2.92 12.69 -26.65
CA PRO A 281 -2.08 13.09 -27.78
C PRO A 281 -0.58 12.91 -27.46
N LYS A 282 -0.16 13.32 -26.27
CA LYS A 282 1.24 13.22 -25.86
C LYS A 282 1.68 11.77 -25.62
N ALA A 283 0.83 10.91 -25.07
CA ALA A 283 1.13 9.50 -24.90
C ALA A 283 1.29 8.76 -26.24
N ILE A 284 0.56 9.18 -27.27
CA ILE A 284 0.74 8.66 -28.64
C ILE A 284 2.12 9.05 -29.17
N GLU A 285 2.51 10.34 -29.05
CA GLU A 285 3.84 10.82 -29.45
C GLU A 285 4.97 10.06 -28.70
N GLU A 286 4.84 9.91 -27.38
CA GLU A 286 5.81 9.15 -26.58
C GLU A 286 5.98 7.73 -27.08
N ARG A 287 4.87 7.04 -27.43
CA ARG A 287 4.89 5.68 -27.95
C ARG A 287 5.50 5.63 -29.36
N GLU A 288 5.14 6.56 -30.24
CA GLU A 288 5.68 6.63 -31.60
C GLU A 288 7.20 6.86 -31.59
N GLU A 289 7.71 7.68 -30.68
CA GLU A 289 9.16 7.87 -30.49
C GLU A 289 9.88 6.57 -30.08
N VAL A 290 9.28 5.80 -29.15
CA VAL A 290 9.85 4.50 -28.72
C VAL A 290 9.79 3.49 -29.85
N GLU A 291 8.69 3.41 -30.62
CA GLU A 291 8.54 2.53 -31.77
C GLU A 291 9.52 2.91 -32.91
N ALA A 292 9.76 4.19 -33.12
CA ALA A 292 10.71 4.66 -34.11
C ALA A 292 12.14 4.22 -33.78
N LEU A 293 12.57 4.35 -32.51
CA LEU A 293 13.84 3.84 -32.06
C LEU A 293 13.95 2.31 -32.22
N ALA A 294 12.92 1.58 -31.83
CA ALA A 294 12.91 0.12 -31.98
C ALA A 294 13.07 -0.32 -33.44
N LYS A 295 12.45 0.41 -34.39
CA LYS A 295 12.64 0.14 -35.84
C LYS A 295 14.01 0.59 -36.36
N GLU A 296 14.61 1.63 -35.80
CA GLU A 296 15.99 2.04 -36.12
C GLU A 296 16.98 0.93 -35.73
N GLU A 297 16.82 0.33 -34.56
CA GLU A 297 17.71 -0.72 -34.05
C GLU A 297 17.51 -2.10 -34.70
N GLU A 298 16.24 -2.51 -34.90
CA GLU A 298 15.89 -3.88 -35.31
C GLU A 298 15.49 -3.98 -36.81
N GLY A 299 15.34 -2.85 -37.47
CA GLY A 299 14.88 -2.77 -38.84
C GLY A 299 13.39 -2.42 -39.00
N ALA A 300 13.03 -1.84 -40.16
CA ALA A 300 11.71 -1.25 -40.42
C ALA A 300 10.52 -2.23 -40.28
N ALA A 301 10.75 -3.54 -40.39
CA ALA A 301 9.73 -4.57 -40.26
C ALA A 301 9.44 -4.97 -38.80
N PHE A 302 10.23 -4.47 -37.85
CA PHE A 302 10.05 -4.81 -36.43
C PHE A 302 8.71 -4.37 -35.89
N LYS A 303 8.05 -5.24 -35.18
CA LYS A 303 6.82 -4.98 -34.45
C LYS A 303 7.09 -5.04 -32.97
N MET A 304 6.90 -3.91 -32.31
CA MET A 304 7.05 -3.78 -30.86
C MET A 304 5.88 -4.45 -30.15
N GLU A 305 6.17 -5.30 -29.19
CA GLU A 305 5.23 -5.99 -28.34
C GLU A 305 5.30 -5.46 -26.90
N PRO A 306 4.34 -5.74 -26.01
CA PRO A 306 4.35 -5.21 -24.65
C PRO A 306 5.63 -5.48 -23.85
N TRP A 307 6.29 -6.61 -24.05
CA TRP A 307 7.56 -6.95 -23.39
C TRP A 307 8.78 -6.21 -23.94
N ASP A 308 8.62 -5.43 -25.01
CA ASP A 308 9.68 -4.62 -25.61
C ASP A 308 9.66 -3.17 -25.11
N LEU A 309 8.51 -2.70 -24.61
CA LEU A 309 8.29 -1.30 -24.25
C LEU A 309 9.30 -0.79 -23.21
N ALA A 310 9.53 -1.52 -22.13
CA ALA A 310 10.46 -1.10 -21.07
C ALA A 310 11.90 -1.01 -21.59
N TYR A 311 12.32 -1.95 -22.43
CA TYR A 311 13.66 -2.01 -23.02
C TYR A 311 13.92 -0.81 -23.94
N TYR A 312 13.08 -0.59 -24.96
CA TYR A 312 13.28 0.53 -25.89
C TYR A 312 13.01 1.88 -25.27
N SER A 313 12.08 1.98 -24.31
CA SER A 313 11.86 3.20 -23.53
C SER A 313 13.12 3.59 -22.74
N GLN A 314 13.80 2.61 -22.13
CA GLN A 314 15.06 2.85 -21.41
C GLN A 314 16.18 3.30 -22.36
N LEU A 315 16.32 2.66 -23.53
CA LEU A 315 17.29 3.06 -24.56
C LEU A 315 17.02 4.49 -25.06
N LEU A 316 15.74 4.84 -25.30
CA LEU A 316 15.36 6.19 -25.73
C LEU A 316 15.65 7.22 -24.66
N LYS A 317 15.33 6.92 -23.39
CA LYS A 317 15.65 7.79 -22.26
C LYS A 317 17.15 8.07 -22.17
N LYS A 318 17.97 7.04 -22.30
CA LYS A 318 19.44 7.15 -22.33
C LYS A 318 19.91 8.00 -23.51
N LYS A 319 19.35 7.80 -24.71
CA LYS A 319 19.69 8.58 -25.92
C LYS A 319 19.31 10.06 -25.78
N LYS A 320 18.13 10.37 -25.16
CA LYS A 320 17.63 11.74 -25.02
C LYS A 320 18.32 12.57 -23.93
N TYR A 321 18.60 11.94 -22.79
CA TYR A 321 19.04 12.64 -21.57
C TYR A 321 20.48 12.29 -21.17
N ASP A 322 21.14 11.39 -21.90
CA ASP A 322 22.44 10.84 -21.51
C ASP A 322 22.44 10.37 -20.04
N LEU A 323 21.32 9.74 -19.63
CA LEU A 323 21.06 9.28 -18.28
C LEU A 323 20.72 7.79 -18.31
N ASP A 324 21.55 7.00 -17.65
CA ASP A 324 21.24 5.61 -17.29
C ASP A 324 20.94 5.57 -15.78
N PRO A 325 19.79 5.06 -15.35
CA PRO A 325 19.45 4.92 -13.92
C PRO A 325 20.51 4.22 -13.08
N GLU A 326 21.29 3.31 -13.67
CA GLU A 326 22.39 2.63 -12.97
C GLU A 326 23.53 3.58 -12.56
N MET A 327 23.68 4.73 -13.25
CA MET A 327 24.65 5.76 -12.86
C MET A 327 24.32 6.42 -11.52
N LEU A 328 23.05 6.39 -11.10
CA LEU A 328 22.57 6.99 -9.85
C LEU A 328 22.81 6.08 -8.63
N ARG A 329 22.72 4.76 -8.83
CA ARG A 329 22.73 3.79 -7.73
C ARG A 329 23.94 3.89 -6.79
N PRO A 330 25.19 4.14 -7.27
CA PRO A 330 26.33 4.31 -6.36
C PRO A 330 26.18 5.44 -5.35
N TYR A 331 25.32 6.41 -5.63
CA TYR A 331 25.05 7.58 -4.75
C TYR A 331 23.81 7.37 -3.85
N LEU A 332 23.04 6.32 -4.09
CA LEU A 332 21.78 6.05 -3.40
C LEU A 332 21.89 4.82 -2.48
N GLU A 333 22.95 4.80 -1.65
CA GLU A 333 23.13 3.79 -0.63
C GLU A 333 22.04 3.92 0.45
N LEU A 334 21.38 2.80 0.81
CA LEU A 334 20.20 2.78 1.68
C LEU A 334 20.39 3.49 3.01
N GLY A 335 21.55 3.30 3.67
CA GLY A 335 21.82 3.95 4.96
C GLY A 335 21.92 5.47 4.84
N ASN A 336 22.45 5.98 3.73
CA ASN A 336 22.50 7.41 3.45
C ASN A 336 21.12 7.94 3.07
N VAL A 337 20.34 7.19 2.30
CA VAL A 337 18.94 7.54 1.96
C VAL A 337 18.08 7.64 3.21
N ILE A 338 18.18 6.69 4.16
CA ILE A 338 17.48 6.76 5.45
C ILE A 338 17.82 8.05 6.20
N LYS A 339 19.12 8.39 6.28
CA LYS A 339 19.56 9.65 6.92
C LYS A 339 19.00 10.87 6.20
N GLY A 340 18.96 10.85 4.87
CA GLY A 340 18.39 11.92 4.06
C GLY A 340 16.89 12.11 4.32
N VAL A 341 16.10 11.04 4.25
CA VAL A 341 14.64 11.08 4.46
C VAL A 341 14.30 11.53 5.89
N PHE A 342 14.98 10.99 6.90
CA PHE A 342 14.77 11.42 8.29
C PHE A 342 15.25 12.87 8.50
N GLY A 343 16.39 13.25 7.90
CA GLY A 343 16.90 14.62 7.93
C GLY A 343 15.95 15.62 7.27
N LEU A 344 15.24 15.22 6.20
CA LEU A 344 14.20 16.04 5.59
C LEU A 344 13.06 16.31 6.57
N ALA A 345 12.56 15.29 7.26
CA ALA A 345 11.52 15.46 8.27
C ALA A 345 11.99 16.32 9.45
N THR A 346 13.25 16.16 9.87
CA THR A 346 13.85 17.04 10.89
C THR A 346 13.87 18.49 10.42
N ARG A 347 14.25 18.73 9.17
CA ARG A 347 14.30 20.09 8.59
C ARG A 347 12.91 20.72 8.44
N LEU A 348 11.90 19.93 8.02
CA LEU A 348 10.55 20.43 7.77
C LEU A 348 9.74 20.59 9.06
N TYR A 349 9.87 19.66 10.01
CA TYR A 349 8.98 19.55 11.15
C TYR A 349 9.69 19.60 12.51
N GLY A 350 11.01 19.49 12.54
CA GLY A 350 11.79 19.48 13.77
C GLY A 350 11.88 18.12 14.47
N ILE A 351 11.23 17.08 13.94
CA ILE A 351 11.22 15.75 14.55
C ILE A 351 12.55 15.02 14.37
N THR A 352 12.87 14.12 15.31
CA THR A 352 14.10 13.32 15.28
C THR A 352 13.80 11.83 15.44
N PHE A 353 14.71 11.00 14.92
CA PHE A 353 14.57 9.54 14.88
C PHE A 353 15.75 8.90 15.57
N LYS A 354 15.49 7.97 16.51
CA LYS A 354 16.50 7.23 17.24
C LYS A 354 16.24 5.73 17.12
N GLU A 355 17.16 4.99 16.50
CA GLU A 355 17.08 3.54 16.46
C GLU A 355 17.10 2.98 17.89
N ASN A 356 16.12 2.14 18.21
CA ASN A 356 16.03 1.48 19.51
C ASN A 356 15.90 -0.03 19.32
N LYS A 357 17.00 -0.76 19.47
CA LYS A 357 17.09 -2.21 19.27
C LYS A 357 16.43 -3.04 20.37
N ASP A 358 16.02 -2.41 21.46
CA ASP A 358 15.30 -3.07 22.56
C ASP A 358 13.80 -3.26 22.22
N ILE A 359 13.30 -2.56 21.18
CA ILE A 359 11.93 -2.74 20.69
C ILE A 359 11.85 -4.07 19.91
N PRO A 360 10.93 -4.97 20.27
CA PRO A 360 10.74 -6.23 19.54
C PRO A 360 10.37 -6.00 18.07
N VAL A 361 10.94 -6.79 17.17
CA VAL A 361 10.67 -6.77 15.76
C VAL A 361 10.23 -8.16 15.28
N TYR A 362 9.42 -8.21 14.23
CA TYR A 362 8.91 -9.47 13.67
C TYR A 362 9.90 -10.19 12.74
N HIS A 363 10.91 -9.47 12.23
CA HIS A 363 11.97 -10.04 11.40
C HIS A 363 13.29 -9.31 11.67
N PRO A 364 14.47 -9.99 11.61
CA PRO A 364 15.77 -9.36 11.89
C PRO A 364 16.14 -8.16 11.01
N ASP A 365 15.60 -8.10 9.80
CA ASP A 365 15.83 -6.98 8.86
C ASP A 365 15.04 -5.72 9.20
N VAL A 366 14.04 -5.82 10.08
CA VAL A 366 13.21 -4.68 10.50
C VAL A 366 13.97 -3.81 11.48
N LYS A 367 13.99 -2.51 11.21
CA LYS A 367 14.62 -1.52 12.10
C LYS A 367 13.56 -0.69 12.80
N PRO A 368 13.49 -0.71 14.13
CA PRO A 368 12.59 0.12 14.91
C PRO A 368 13.24 1.44 15.30
N TYR A 369 12.50 2.53 15.15
CA TYR A 369 12.91 3.88 15.54
C TYR A 369 11.88 4.50 16.48
N GLU A 370 12.37 5.10 17.57
CA GLU A 370 11.60 6.05 18.36
C GLU A 370 11.63 7.41 17.66
N VAL A 371 10.47 8.05 17.56
CA VAL A 371 10.31 9.38 16.96
C VAL A 371 9.98 10.38 18.06
N TYR A 372 10.70 11.52 18.06
CA TYR A 372 10.55 12.58 19.03
C TYR A 372 10.27 13.92 18.35
N ASP A 373 9.44 14.74 18.98
CA ASP A 373 9.17 16.11 18.54
C ASP A 373 10.37 17.03 18.85
N LYS A 374 10.34 18.25 18.34
CA LYS A 374 11.37 19.29 18.53
C LYS A 374 11.63 19.67 20.00
N ASP A 375 10.66 19.47 20.87
CA ASP A 375 10.79 19.69 22.32
C ASP A 375 11.29 18.45 23.08
N GLY A 376 11.55 17.35 22.37
CA GLY A 376 11.98 16.08 22.94
C GLY A 376 10.86 15.18 23.44
N SER A 377 9.60 15.56 23.25
CA SER A 377 8.46 14.71 23.59
C SER A 377 8.37 13.51 22.62
N TYR A 378 7.94 12.38 23.15
CA TYR A 378 7.80 11.13 22.37
C TYR A 378 6.57 11.21 21.46
N LEU A 379 6.76 10.88 20.16
CA LEU A 379 5.71 10.95 19.14
C LEU A 379 5.24 9.58 18.63
N ALA A 380 6.15 8.63 18.40
CA ALA A 380 5.79 7.37 17.77
C ALA A 380 6.88 6.31 17.85
N VAL A 381 6.53 5.05 17.57
CA VAL A 381 7.46 4.06 17.03
C VAL A 381 7.26 3.95 15.53
N LEU A 382 8.37 3.96 14.78
CA LEU A 382 8.40 3.70 13.35
C LEU A 382 9.22 2.44 13.07
N TYR A 383 8.56 1.39 12.57
CA TYR A 383 9.23 0.19 12.06
C TYR A 383 9.50 0.35 10.57
N VAL A 384 10.69 0.00 10.12
CA VAL A 384 11.06 0.09 8.70
C VAL A 384 11.58 -1.25 8.21
N ASP A 385 10.93 -1.78 7.17
CA ASP A 385 11.16 -3.10 6.59
C ASP A 385 11.43 -2.96 5.09
N PHE A 386 12.72 -3.01 4.70
CA PHE A 386 13.14 -2.57 3.37
C PHE A 386 13.15 -3.65 2.28
N HIS A 387 13.34 -4.93 2.62
CA HIS A 387 13.74 -5.94 1.62
C HIS A 387 12.69 -7.01 1.35
N PRO A 388 12.60 -7.53 0.11
CA PRO A 388 11.72 -8.65 -0.22
C PRO A 388 12.17 -9.94 0.45
N ARG A 389 11.20 -10.83 0.77
CA ARG A 389 11.41 -12.19 1.26
C ARG A 389 10.20 -13.07 0.96
N LYS A 390 10.33 -14.37 1.20
CA LYS A 390 9.34 -15.38 0.79
C LYS A 390 7.93 -15.11 1.33
N GLY A 391 7.81 -14.76 2.60
CA GLY A 391 6.53 -14.51 3.28
C GLY A 391 5.99 -13.09 3.14
N LYS A 392 6.59 -12.24 2.30
CA LYS A 392 6.26 -10.83 2.17
C LYS A 392 5.60 -10.53 0.83
N ARG A 393 4.46 -9.82 0.87
CA ARG A 393 3.76 -9.35 -0.33
C ARG A 393 4.63 -8.36 -1.11
N ASP A 394 4.54 -8.37 -2.44
CA ASP A 394 5.20 -7.40 -3.32
C ASP A 394 4.59 -6.00 -3.18
N GLY A 395 5.35 -4.97 -3.59
CA GLY A 395 4.97 -3.56 -3.49
C GLY A 395 5.53 -2.86 -2.26
N ALA A 396 4.94 -1.73 -1.91
CA ALA A 396 5.25 -0.99 -0.69
C ALA A 396 3.94 -0.51 -0.06
N TRP A 397 3.94 -0.35 1.26
CA TRP A 397 2.80 0.18 1.98
C TRP A 397 3.17 0.64 3.38
N MET A 398 2.40 1.60 3.89
CA MET A 398 2.39 1.95 5.30
C MET A 398 1.22 1.27 6.01
N THR A 399 1.42 0.84 7.23
CA THR A 399 0.38 0.35 8.12
C THR A 399 0.65 0.78 9.56
N GLU A 400 -0.36 0.72 10.40
CA GLU A 400 -0.24 0.96 11.84
C GLU A 400 -0.57 -0.30 12.62
N PHE A 401 0.31 -0.69 13.53
CA PHE A 401 0.00 -1.69 14.55
C PHE A 401 -0.89 -1.11 15.65
N GLN A 402 -0.79 0.20 15.86
CA GLN A 402 -1.56 0.98 16.81
C GLN A 402 -1.70 2.41 16.27
N GLY A 403 -2.91 2.97 16.31
CA GLY A 403 -3.18 4.37 16.01
C GLY A 403 -2.85 5.30 17.18
N GLN A 404 -3.21 6.58 17.04
CA GLN A 404 -3.08 7.57 18.12
C GLN A 404 -4.46 7.88 18.70
N TRP A 405 -4.55 8.09 20.00
CA TRP A 405 -5.75 8.64 20.66
C TRP A 405 -5.39 9.32 21.99
N ILE A 406 -6.36 10.02 22.57
CA ILE A 406 -6.25 10.60 23.91
C ILE A 406 -7.15 9.84 24.87
N GLU A 407 -6.58 9.33 25.95
CA GLU A 407 -7.28 8.65 27.02
C GLU A 407 -8.16 9.61 27.84
N ARG A 408 -9.09 9.07 28.63
CA ARG A 408 -9.97 9.89 29.51
C ARG A 408 -9.20 10.66 30.59
N ASP A 409 -8.00 10.18 30.98
CA ASP A 409 -7.11 10.87 31.92
C ASP A 409 -6.20 11.91 31.27
N GLY A 410 -6.32 12.10 29.94
CA GLY A 410 -5.52 13.02 29.15
C GLY A 410 -4.21 12.43 28.62
N THR A 411 -3.92 11.16 28.86
CA THR A 411 -2.74 10.47 28.29
C THR A 411 -2.87 10.39 26.78
N ASN A 412 -1.91 10.94 26.04
CA ASN A 412 -1.84 10.84 24.59
C ASN A 412 -1.10 9.56 24.20
N VAL A 413 -1.85 8.52 23.82
CA VAL A 413 -1.31 7.26 23.34
C VAL A 413 -0.79 7.46 21.93
N ARG A 414 0.46 7.07 21.71
CA ARG A 414 1.17 7.39 20.46
C ARG A 414 1.18 6.21 19.48
N PRO A 415 1.23 6.49 18.16
CA PRO A 415 1.10 5.47 17.14
C PRO A 415 2.34 4.59 17.00
N HIS A 416 2.12 3.36 16.55
CA HIS A 416 3.14 2.43 16.09
C HIS A 416 2.94 2.21 14.59
N ALA A 417 3.68 2.95 13.77
CA ALA A 417 3.61 2.87 12.32
C ALA A 417 4.67 1.92 11.75
N SER A 418 4.37 1.28 10.64
CA SER A 418 5.30 0.41 9.92
C SER A 418 5.36 0.77 8.44
N LEU A 419 6.56 0.97 7.94
CA LEU A 419 6.89 1.13 6.53
C LEU A 419 7.39 -0.19 5.97
N ILE A 420 6.69 -0.75 5.02
CA ILE A 420 7.02 -2.03 4.43
C ILE A 420 7.28 -1.84 2.94
N MET A 421 8.48 -2.22 2.50
CA MET A 421 9.00 -1.99 1.15
C MET A 421 9.66 -3.26 0.62
N ASN A 422 9.93 -3.30 -0.70
CA ASN A 422 10.62 -4.40 -1.36
C ASN A 422 11.76 -3.84 -2.21
N PHE A 423 12.75 -3.21 -1.56
CA PHE A 423 13.88 -2.57 -2.20
C PHE A 423 15.02 -3.55 -2.51
N SER A 424 15.91 -3.11 -3.39
CA SER A 424 17.13 -3.84 -3.75
C SER A 424 17.90 -4.27 -2.50
N LYS A 425 18.22 -5.57 -2.42
CA LYS A 425 19.00 -6.14 -1.30
C LYS A 425 20.48 -5.77 -1.40
N PRO A 426 21.22 -5.76 -0.27
CA PRO A 426 22.69 -5.81 -0.33
C PRO A 426 23.15 -7.14 -0.94
N THR A 427 24.38 -7.15 -1.45
CA THR A 427 25.10 -8.38 -1.85
C THR A 427 26.28 -8.62 -0.89
N GLU A 428 27.01 -9.74 -1.05
CA GLU A 428 28.18 -10.02 -0.20
C GLU A 428 29.22 -8.89 -0.22
N ASP A 429 29.40 -8.24 -1.41
CA ASP A 429 30.44 -7.24 -1.64
C ASP A 429 29.93 -5.78 -1.64
N LYS A 430 28.62 -5.56 -1.64
CA LYS A 430 28.02 -4.22 -1.79
C LYS A 430 26.85 -3.99 -0.85
N PRO A 431 26.72 -2.78 -0.27
CA PRO A 431 25.52 -2.39 0.46
C PRO A 431 24.31 -2.34 -0.47
N ALA A 432 23.11 -2.19 0.10
CA ALA A 432 21.90 -1.96 -0.68
C ALA A 432 22.01 -0.61 -1.43
N LEU A 433 22.10 -0.68 -2.75
CA LEU A 433 22.16 0.47 -3.66
C LEU A 433 20.81 0.63 -4.35
N LEU A 434 20.08 1.68 -4.00
CA LEU A 434 18.71 1.90 -4.45
C LEU A 434 18.67 2.49 -5.87
N ARG A 435 17.54 2.27 -6.54
CA ARG A 435 17.13 3.04 -7.71
C ARG A 435 16.45 4.34 -7.25
N LEU A 436 16.44 5.37 -8.08
CA LEU A 436 15.76 6.62 -7.75
C LEU A 436 14.26 6.41 -7.45
N GLY A 437 13.57 5.55 -8.21
CA GLY A 437 12.18 5.20 -7.93
C GLY A 437 11.97 4.50 -6.58
N GLU A 438 12.97 3.79 -6.04
CA GLU A 438 12.90 3.23 -4.68
C GLU A 438 13.04 4.33 -3.61
N VAL A 439 13.82 5.38 -3.87
CA VAL A 439 13.90 6.57 -3.01
C VAL A 439 12.57 7.33 -3.02
N GLU A 440 11.95 7.49 -4.19
CA GLU A 440 10.62 8.09 -4.36
C GLU A 440 9.55 7.30 -3.60
N THR A 441 9.56 5.98 -3.73
CA THR A 441 8.67 5.08 -2.96
C THR A 441 8.88 5.23 -1.45
N PHE A 442 10.13 5.33 -0.98
CA PHE A 442 10.39 5.55 0.44
C PHE A 442 9.81 6.88 0.93
N LEU A 443 9.96 7.97 0.17
CA LEU A 443 9.37 9.26 0.50
C LEU A 443 7.84 9.18 0.52
N HIS A 444 7.23 8.46 -0.43
CA HIS A 444 5.80 8.20 -0.49
C HIS A 444 5.28 7.54 0.80
N GLU A 445 5.80 6.35 1.13
CA GLU A 445 5.37 5.61 2.32
C GLU A 445 5.69 6.38 3.61
N PHE A 446 6.79 7.12 3.61
CA PHE A 446 7.13 8.00 4.71
C PHE A 446 6.14 9.16 4.88
N GLY A 447 5.57 9.67 3.77
CA GLY A 447 4.49 10.66 3.81
C GLY A 447 3.25 10.14 4.52
N HIS A 448 2.84 8.90 4.28
CA HIS A 448 1.78 8.23 5.04
C HIS A 448 2.15 8.08 6.51
N SER A 449 3.40 7.70 6.80
CA SER A 449 3.86 7.56 8.20
C SER A 449 3.83 8.88 8.94
N LEU A 450 4.24 9.98 8.30
CA LEU A 450 4.14 11.32 8.89
C LEU A 450 2.69 11.69 9.20
N HIS A 451 1.74 11.32 8.32
CA HIS A 451 0.31 11.53 8.57
C HIS A 451 -0.16 10.82 9.85
N GLY A 452 0.27 9.56 10.07
CA GLY A 452 0.00 8.84 11.31
C GLY A 452 0.75 9.40 12.53
N ILE A 453 2.06 9.66 12.39
CA ILE A 453 2.94 10.15 13.47
C ILE A 453 2.46 11.50 14.03
N PHE A 454 1.97 12.40 13.17
CA PHE A 454 1.46 13.71 13.60
C PHE A 454 0.02 13.71 14.08
N ALA A 455 -0.65 12.56 14.09
CA ALA A 455 -2.00 12.48 14.61
C ALA A 455 -2.08 13.01 16.05
N ASN A 456 -3.11 13.79 16.33
CA ASN A 456 -3.40 14.36 17.64
C ASN A 456 -4.91 14.56 17.80
N THR A 457 -5.65 13.46 17.66
CA THR A 457 -7.10 13.41 17.80
C THR A 457 -7.47 12.79 19.15
N ARG A 458 -8.64 13.12 19.65
CA ARG A 458 -9.20 12.48 20.84
C ARG A 458 -9.59 11.03 20.57
N PHE A 459 -10.09 10.75 19.36
CA PHE A 459 -10.64 9.45 18.98
C PHE A 459 -9.74 8.73 17.98
N GLU A 460 -9.44 7.44 18.24
CA GLU A 460 -8.59 6.63 17.36
C GLU A 460 -9.18 6.47 15.96
N SER A 461 -10.50 6.30 15.85
CA SER A 461 -11.19 6.15 14.56
C SER A 461 -11.13 7.39 13.66
N LEU A 462 -10.68 8.54 14.18
CA LEU A 462 -10.44 9.77 13.44
C LEU A 462 -8.96 10.08 13.23
N SER A 463 -8.08 9.22 13.72
CA SER A 463 -6.64 9.45 13.78
C SER A 463 -5.93 9.11 12.45
N GLY A 464 -4.87 9.86 12.14
CA GLY A 464 -3.93 9.54 11.09
C GLY A 464 -4.57 9.35 9.71
N THR A 465 -4.36 8.18 9.13
CA THR A 465 -4.85 7.83 7.79
C THR A 465 -6.33 7.44 7.74
N ASN A 466 -7.09 7.57 8.86
CA ASN A 466 -8.54 7.34 8.91
C ASN A 466 -9.34 8.51 8.31
N VAL A 467 -8.95 8.97 7.15
CA VAL A 467 -9.56 10.04 6.34
C VAL A 467 -10.33 9.46 5.15
N TRP A 468 -10.97 10.30 4.33
CA TRP A 468 -11.54 9.86 3.06
C TRP A 468 -10.44 9.21 2.20
N TRP A 469 -10.73 8.06 1.60
CA TRP A 469 -9.75 7.27 0.86
C TRP A 469 -9.11 8.04 -0.30
N ASP A 470 -9.87 8.88 -0.97
CA ASP A 470 -9.37 9.73 -2.06
C ASP A 470 -8.64 11.01 -1.59
N PHE A 471 -8.41 11.15 -0.26
CA PHE A 471 -7.51 12.15 0.34
C PHE A 471 -6.19 11.53 0.82
N VAL A 472 -6.19 10.23 1.13
CA VAL A 472 -5.10 9.57 1.88
C VAL A 472 -3.72 9.70 1.20
N GLU A 473 -3.70 9.80 -0.14
CA GLU A 473 -2.47 9.92 -0.93
C GLU A 473 -1.90 11.36 -1.01
N LEU A 474 -2.57 12.37 -0.45
CA LEU A 474 -2.07 13.73 -0.51
C LEU A 474 -0.73 13.89 0.23
N PRO A 475 -0.54 13.42 1.48
CA PRO A 475 0.75 13.53 2.18
C PRO A 475 1.85 12.70 1.53
N SER A 476 1.53 11.50 1.03
CA SER A 476 2.49 10.60 0.39
C SER A 476 3.02 11.18 -0.93
N GLN A 477 2.13 11.55 -1.85
CA GLN A 477 2.50 12.13 -3.14
C GLN A 477 3.15 13.52 -3.01
N PHE A 478 2.82 14.27 -1.97
CA PHE A 478 3.53 15.51 -1.66
C PHE A 478 5.01 15.26 -1.38
N MET A 479 5.33 14.24 -0.61
CA MET A 479 6.71 13.90 -0.24
C MET A 479 7.54 13.39 -1.43
N GLU A 480 6.94 12.75 -2.43
CA GLU A 480 7.64 12.29 -3.65
C GLU A 480 8.36 13.43 -4.38
N ASN A 481 7.83 14.66 -4.31
CA ASN A 481 8.42 15.80 -4.98
C ASN A 481 9.86 16.08 -4.56
N PHE A 482 10.25 15.72 -3.34
CA PHE A 482 11.61 15.91 -2.86
C PHE A 482 12.62 14.96 -3.51
N ALA A 483 12.21 13.83 -4.08
CA ALA A 483 13.11 12.83 -4.69
C ALA A 483 14.02 13.41 -5.78
N VAL A 484 13.60 14.47 -6.44
CA VAL A 484 14.34 15.14 -7.53
C VAL A 484 14.80 16.55 -7.18
N GLU A 485 14.62 16.99 -5.94
CA GLU A 485 15.07 18.32 -5.50
C GLU A 485 16.58 18.33 -5.23
N LYS A 486 17.30 19.20 -5.94
CA LYS A 486 18.77 19.29 -5.89
C LYS A 486 19.30 19.49 -4.47
N GLU A 487 18.66 20.37 -3.68
CA GLU A 487 19.07 20.63 -2.29
C GLU A 487 18.88 19.39 -1.41
N PHE A 488 17.84 18.61 -1.62
CA PHE A 488 17.60 17.40 -0.87
C PHE A 488 18.60 16.30 -1.25
N LEU A 489 18.79 16.04 -2.54
CA LEU A 489 19.78 15.06 -3.04
C LEU A 489 21.18 15.32 -2.48
N ARG A 490 21.60 16.58 -2.41
CA ARG A 490 22.89 16.98 -1.84
C ARG A 490 23.07 16.65 -0.36
N THR A 491 21.99 16.37 0.38
CA THR A 491 22.08 16.03 1.81
C THR A 491 22.49 14.58 2.05
N PHE A 492 22.29 13.67 1.09
CA PHE A 492 22.50 12.24 1.30
C PHE A 492 23.09 11.48 0.12
N ALA A 493 23.00 12.03 -1.11
CA ALA A 493 23.45 11.33 -2.30
C ALA A 493 24.98 11.38 -2.44
N PHE A 494 25.67 10.52 -1.68
CA PHE A 494 27.11 10.38 -1.68
C PHE A 494 27.51 8.99 -2.21
N HIS A 495 28.56 8.96 -3.03
CA HIS A 495 29.08 7.72 -3.59
C HIS A 495 29.52 6.77 -2.47
N TYR A 496 28.99 5.53 -2.45
CA TYR A 496 29.14 4.58 -1.33
C TYR A 496 30.57 4.16 -1.03
N GLN A 497 31.51 4.26 -2.01
CA GLN A 497 32.94 3.92 -1.83
C GLN A 497 33.79 5.15 -1.59
N THR A 498 33.59 6.23 -2.36
CA THR A 498 34.47 7.42 -2.32
C THR A 498 33.98 8.49 -1.36
N GLY A 499 32.68 8.49 -0.99
CA GLY A 499 32.05 9.56 -0.21
C GLY A 499 31.85 10.88 -0.97
N GLU A 500 32.17 10.93 -2.26
CA GLU A 500 31.94 12.10 -3.10
C GLU A 500 30.44 12.34 -3.34
N PRO A 501 29.99 13.60 -3.34
CA PRO A 501 28.59 13.91 -3.62
C PRO A 501 28.23 13.58 -5.08
N MET A 502 26.95 13.30 -5.32
CA MET A 502 26.42 13.16 -6.67
C MET A 502 26.73 14.42 -7.50
N PRO A 503 27.34 14.29 -8.69
CA PRO A 503 27.67 15.44 -9.54
C PRO A 503 26.42 16.26 -9.91
N ASP A 504 26.53 17.58 -9.89
CA ASP A 504 25.43 18.49 -10.27
C ASP A 504 24.89 18.19 -11.68
N GLU A 505 25.79 17.88 -12.64
CA GLU A 505 25.39 17.50 -14.00
C GLU A 505 24.46 16.29 -13.99
N LEU A 506 24.72 15.30 -13.13
CA LEU A 506 23.88 14.10 -13.02
C LEU A 506 22.52 14.42 -12.40
N ILE A 507 22.49 15.31 -11.41
CA ILE A 507 21.23 15.81 -10.82
C ILE A 507 20.41 16.57 -11.87
N GLU A 508 21.02 17.40 -12.68
CA GLU A 508 20.37 18.15 -13.75
C GLU A 508 19.76 17.24 -14.83
N LYS A 509 20.45 16.14 -15.19
CA LYS A 509 19.90 15.10 -16.08
C LYS A 509 18.69 14.40 -15.46
N VAL A 510 18.71 14.10 -14.17
CA VAL A 510 17.56 13.55 -13.42
C VAL A 510 16.37 14.49 -13.51
N ILE A 511 16.57 15.77 -13.19
CA ILE A 511 15.50 16.81 -13.24
C ILE A 511 14.94 16.94 -14.67
N ALA A 512 15.82 17.01 -15.67
CA ALA A 512 15.41 17.12 -17.08
C ALA A 512 14.58 15.91 -17.55
N SER A 513 14.86 14.72 -17.02
CA SER A 513 14.15 13.49 -17.39
C SER A 513 12.88 13.23 -16.57
N ARG A 514 12.52 14.11 -15.62
CA ARG A 514 11.41 13.90 -14.67
C ARG A 514 10.08 13.56 -15.37
N ASN A 515 9.78 14.24 -16.45
CA ASN A 515 8.53 14.09 -17.18
C ASN A 515 8.60 13.09 -18.35
N TYR A 516 9.70 12.32 -18.46
CA TYR A 516 9.83 11.31 -19.51
C TYR A 516 8.80 10.19 -19.33
N GLY A 517 7.95 9.97 -20.35
CA GLY A 517 6.90 8.96 -20.31
C GLY A 517 5.73 9.29 -19.39
N ALA A 518 5.63 10.53 -18.87
CA ALA A 518 4.61 10.92 -17.90
C ALA A 518 3.18 10.80 -18.45
N ALA A 519 2.98 11.09 -19.74
CA ALA A 519 1.65 10.96 -20.36
C ALA A 519 1.21 9.50 -20.47
N THR A 520 2.09 8.62 -20.87
CA THR A 520 1.85 7.16 -20.93
C THR A 520 1.57 6.60 -19.52
N ALA A 521 2.33 7.03 -18.51
CA ALA A 521 2.12 6.62 -17.12
C ALA A 521 0.77 7.10 -16.59
N CYS A 522 0.38 8.35 -16.85
CA CYS A 522 -0.93 8.89 -16.48
C CYS A 522 -2.07 8.08 -17.09
N LEU A 523 -2.04 7.83 -18.41
CA LEU A 523 -3.10 7.05 -19.07
C LEU A 523 -3.17 5.60 -18.58
N ARG A 524 -2.06 5.02 -18.14
CA ARG A 524 -2.08 3.70 -17.51
C ARG A 524 -2.87 3.74 -16.19
N GLN A 525 -2.66 4.74 -15.34
CA GLN A 525 -3.44 4.91 -14.10
C GLN A 525 -4.92 5.16 -14.41
N VAL A 526 -5.22 6.03 -15.38
CA VAL A 526 -6.58 6.29 -15.83
C VAL A 526 -7.28 5.01 -16.32
N SER A 527 -6.56 4.12 -17.02
CA SER A 527 -7.12 2.84 -17.47
C SER A 527 -7.53 1.93 -16.32
N PHE A 528 -6.76 1.92 -15.23
CA PHE A 528 -7.13 1.18 -14.02
C PHE A 528 -8.38 1.78 -13.36
N GLY A 529 -8.43 3.11 -13.24
CA GLY A 529 -9.61 3.80 -12.69
C GLY A 529 -10.87 3.54 -13.51
N LEU A 530 -10.79 3.60 -14.84
CA LEU A 530 -11.93 3.30 -15.72
C LEU A 530 -12.40 1.84 -15.60
N LEU A 531 -11.44 0.90 -15.46
CA LEU A 531 -11.78 -0.51 -15.26
C LEU A 531 -12.45 -0.75 -13.91
N ASP A 532 -11.92 -0.17 -12.83
CA ASP A 532 -12.49 -0.27 -11.49
C ASP A 532 -13.90 0.33 -11.43
N MET A 533 -14.10 1.51 -12.02
CA MET A 533 -15.42 2.16 -12.09
C MET A 533 -16.44 1.42 -12.95
N ALA A 534 -16.01 0.53 -13.85
CA ALA A 534 -16.90 -0.27 -14.69
C ALA A 534 -17.46 -1.51 -13.96
N TYR A 535 -16.91 -1.86 -12.82
CA TYR A 535 -17.37 -2.98 -12.00
C TYR A 535 -18.38 -2.49 -10.93
#